data_7fcdba9a0a8db7cb1d6d4c4a90b550d5
#
_entry.id   7fcdba9a0a8db7cb1d6d4c4a90b550d5
#
_cell.length_a   1.000
_cell.length_b   1.000
_cell.length_c   1.000
_cell.angle_alpha   90.00
_cell.angle_beta   90.00
_cell.angle_gamma   90.00
#
_symmetry.space_group_name_H-M   'P 1'
#
loop_
_entity.id
_entity.type
_entity.pdbx_description
1 polymer ?
#
loop_
_entity_poly.entity_id
_entity_poly.type
_entity_poly.pdbx_seq_one_letter_code
_entity_poly.pdbx_strand_id
1 'polypeptide(L)'
;MSKWYVDKGEQGDIVLSTRVRLARNLEEFPFPCRLDTASRIKVNEKVRDTLLACVPELGLHYVTMDSLSREQAISLAERHLISPEFASVREGRALMLTEDETVGIMLCEEDHIRVQVMKAGLALMDCYVLADKIDSALDKKLNFAFDESLGYLTQCPTNLGTAMRASVMLHLPALRRSGQLAVLSSTISKLGLTLRGAYGEGRESRGDIYQLSNQITLGITEQAAIENLQSITRQLVTQERAAAERMCADVAMQDKIYRALGILQSARVLPCDEMMDLISLVRLGSARGILDIPIEKLNELLVNMQPATISAANGKHIDARQRDCLRADAVREALS
;
A
#
# COMPACT_ATOMS: atom_id res chain seq x y z
N MET A 1 -10.35 6.95 14.80
CA MET A 1 -9.04 7.35 14.24
C MET A 1 -9.16 7.43 12.74
N SER A 2 -8.42 8.34 12.09
CA SER A 2 -8.51 8.51 10.64
C SER A 2 -7.66 7.44 9.95
N LYS A 3 -8.16 6.92 8.81
CA LYS A 3 -7.42 5.92 8.03
C LYS A 3 -6.28 6.58 7.26
N TRP A 4 -5.23 5.83 6.98
CA TRP A 4 -4.00 6.34 6.33
C TRP A 4 -4.23 7.11 5.02
N TYR A 5 -5.30 6.85 4.29
CA TYR A 5 -5.62 7.51 3.02
C TYR A 5 -6.49 8.76 3.16
N VAL A 6 -6.99 9.06 4.36
CA VAL A 6 -7.82 10.25 4.65
C VAL A 6 -6.98 11.41 5.19
N ASP A 7 -5.72 11.16 5.57
CA ASP A 7 -4.82 12.17 6.12
C ASP A 7 -3.91 12.79 5.04
N LYS A 8 -3.55 14.05 5.25
CA LYS A 8 -2.53 14.74 4.44
C LYS A 8 -1.16 14.57 5.09
N GLY A 9 -0.38 13.61 4.62
CA GLY A 9 0.99 13.43 5.09
C GLY A 9 1.99 14.42 4.49
N GLU A 10 3.26 14.35 4.96
CA GLU A 10 4.37 15.09 4.36
C GLU A 10 4.48 14.80 2.86
N GLN A 11 4.69 15.81 2.01
CA GLN A 11 4.74 15.69 0.54
C GLN A 11 3.44 15.12 -0.07
N GLY A 12 2.28 15.25 0.58
CA GLY A 12 1.02 14.62 0.22
C GLY A 12 0.47 15.00 -1.16
N ASP A 13 0.97 16.06 -1.76
CA ASP A 13 0.68 16.43 -3.15
C ASP A 13 1.16 15.37 -4.16
N ILE A 14 2.24 14.64 -3.84
CA ILE A 14 2.83 13.61 -4.70
C ILE A 14 2.87 12.25 -3.99
N VAL A 15 3.19 12.22 -2.69
CA VAL A 15 3.29 10.99 -1.92
C VAL A 15 1.93 10.63 -1.31
N LEU A 16 1.33 9.52 -1.74
CA LEU A 16 0.06 9.06 -1.19
C LEU A 16 0.27 8.41 0.18
N SER A 17 1.22 7.49 0.25
CA SER A 17 1.47 6.72 1.48
C SER A 17 2.88 6.17 1.54
N THR A 18 3.29 5.83 2.75
CA THR A 18 4.50 5.08 3.07
C THR A 18 4.13 3.78 3.74
N ARG A 19 4.88 2.72 3.45
CA ARG A 19 4.68 1.40 4.04
C ARG A 19 6.01 0.75 4.39
N VAL A 20 6.12 0.22 5.62
CA VAL A 20 7.23 -0.64 6.06
C VAL A 20 6.67 -2.01 6.41
N ARG A 21 7.35 -3.07 5.97
CA ARG A 21 7.01 -4.47 6.27
C ARG A 21 8.24 -5.19 6.81
N LEU A 22 8.04 -5.99 7.85
CA LEU A 22 9.05 -6.89 8.42
C LEU A 22 8.52 -8.32 8.34
N ALA A 23 9.33 -9.24 7.83
CA ALA A 23 9.00 -10.67 7.78
C ALA A 23 9.79 -11.43 8.84
N ARG A 24 9.13 -12.32 9.58
CA ARG A 24 9.75 -13.16 10.64
C ARG A 24 9.21 -14.58 10.59
N ASN A 25 10.09 -15.54 10.87
CA ASN A 25 9.71 -16.92 11.06
C ASN A 25 10.11 -17.37 12.48
N LEU A 26 9.37 -18.31 13.04
CA LEU A 26 9.63 -18.92 14.34
C LEU A 26 10.56 -20.11 14.13
N GLU A 27 11.62 -20.22 14.93
CA GLU A 27 12.63 -21.27 14.81
C GLU A 27 12.06 -22.68 15.00
N GLU A 28 11.08 -22.82 15.89
CA GLU A 28 10.48 -24.12 16.23
C GLU A 28 9.47 -24.65 15.20
N PHE A 29 9.12 -23.88 14.16
CA PHE A 29 8.21 -24.31 13.11
C PHE A 29 8.89 -24.31 11.72
N PRO A 30 8.60 -25.30 10.86
CA PRO A 30 9.00 -25.21 9.46
C PRO A 30 8.26 -24.04 8.77
N PHE A 31 8.83 -23.51 7.68
CA PHE A 31 8.21 -22.44 6.91
C PHE A 31 6.75 -22.74 6.51
N PRO A 32 5.90 -21.72 6.35
CA PRO A 32 4.46 -21.89 6.09
C PRO A 32 4.10 -22.80 4.94
N CYS A 33 4.95 -22.89 3.90
CA CYS A 33 4.73 -23.80 2.76
C CYS A 33 4.79 -25.29 3.13
N ARG A 34 5.38 -25.64 4.28
CA ARG A 34 5.49 -27.02 4.81
C ARG A 34 4.53 -27.29 5.97
N LEU A 35 3.77 -26.29 6.41
CA LEU A 35 2.79 -26.43 7.48
C LEU A 35 1.44 -26.91 6.92
N ASP A 36 0.84 -27.87 7.61
CA ASP A 36 -0.58 -28.17 7.46
C ASP A 36 -1.45 -27.09 8.13
N THR A 37 -2.74 -27.11 7.86
CA THR A 37 -3.70 -26.14 8.40
C THR A 37 -3.71 -26.10 9.92
N ALA A 38 -3.64 -27.25 10.59
CA ALA A 38 -3.66 -27.31 12.05
C ALA A 38 -2.41 -26.67 12.67
N SER A 39 -1.25 -26.87 12.06
CA SER A 39 0.01 -26.27 12.49
C SER A 39 0.04 -24.76 12.23
N ARG A 40 -0.53 -24.28 11.11
CA ARG A 40 -0.68 -22.83 10.86
C ARG A 40 -1.57 -22.18 11.92
N ILE A 41 -2.66 -22.82 12.31
CA ILE A 41 -3.55 -22.32 13.37
C ILE A 41 -2.77 -22.19 14.69
N LYS A 42 -1.95 -23.18 15.06
CA LYS A 42 -1.12 -23.09 16.27
C LYS A 42 -0.12 -21.93 16.22
N VAL A 43 0.52 -21.69 15.08
CA VAL A 43 1.38 -20.52 14.89
C VAL A 43 0.57 -19.23 15.06
N ASN A 44 -0.60 -19.12 14.41
CA ASN A 44 -1.45 -17.95 14.50
C ASN A 44 -1.88 -17.65 15.94
N GLU A 45 -2.30 -18.67 16.69
CA GLU A 45 -2.72 -18.53 18.10
C GLU A 45 -1.56 -18.06 18.98
N LYS A 46 -0.38 -18.69 18.83
CA LYS A 46 0.81 -18.31 19.58
C LYS A 46 1.21 -16.86 19.33
N VAL A 47 1.23 -16.42 18.07
CA VAL A 47 1.59 -15.05 17.69
C VAL A 47 0.52 -14.06 18.14
N ARG A 48 -0.78 -14.38 17.95
CA ARG A 48 -1.91 -13.57 18.42
C ARG A 48 -1.79 -13.29 19.92
N ASP A 49 -1.66 -14.35 20.72
CA ASP A 49 -1.66 -14.24 22.19
C ASP A 49 -0.44 -13.43 22.66
N THR A 50 0.71 -13.58 21.98
CA THR A 50 1.91 -12.79 22.25
C THR A 50 1.68 -11.31 21.92
N LEU A 51 1.10 -10.99 20.77
CA LEU A 51 0.81 -9.60 20.36
C LEU A 51 -0.16 -8.92 21.33
N LEU A 52 -1.25 -9.60 21.70
CA LEU A 52 -2.24 -9.06 22.63
C LEU A 52 -1.66 -8.80 24.02
N ALA A 53 -0.67 -9.60 24.44
CA ALA A 53 0.01 -9.43 25.71
C ALA A 53 1.10 -8.34 25.68
N CYS A 54 1.82 -8.19 24.55
CA CYS A 54 3.01 -7.33 24.47
C CYS A 54 2.71 -5.90 24.00
N VAL A 55 1.67 -5.72 23.16
CA VAL A 55 1.30 -4.42 22.58
C VAL A 55 -0.22 -4.16 22.64
N PRO A 56 -0.84 -4.29 23.85
CA PRO A 56 -2.29 -4.14 24.00
C PRO A 56 -2.80 -2.74 23.61
N GLU A 57 -1.94 -1.72 23.69
CA GLU A 57 -2.26 -0.35 23.34
C GLU A 57 -2.59 -0.16 21.84
N LEU A 58 -2.19 -1.09 20.97
CA LEU A 58 -2.49 -1.02 19.55
C LEU A 58 -3.95 -1.37 19.24
N GLY A 59 -4.66 -2.04 20.14
CA GLY A 59 -6.06 -2.42 19.90
C GLY A 59 -6.23 -3.33 18.68
N LEU A 60 -5.34 -4.31 18.52
CA LEU A 60 -5.34 -5.22 17.39
C LEU A 60 -6.56 -6.16 17.42
N HIS A 61 -7.30 -6.22 16.32
CA HIS A 61 -8.40 -7.16 16.11
C HIS A 61 -7.92 -8.37 15.32
N TYR A 62 -8.20 -9.57 15.82
CA TYR A 62 -7.85 -10.83 15.14
C TYR A 62 -8.98 -11.29 14.25
N VAL A 63 -8.67 -11.58 12.99
CA VAL A 63 -9.61 -12.06 11.98
C VAL A 63 -9.00 -13.26 11.26
N THR A 64 -9.70 -14.40 11.22
CA THR A 64 -9.29 -15.53 10.39
C THR A 64 -9.72 -15.28 8.95
N MET A 65 -8.84 -15.58 7.99
CA MET A 65 -9.10 -15.27 6.58
C MET A 65 -10.26 -16.10 5.98
N ASP A 66 -10.53 -17.27 6.53
CA ASP A 66 -11.64 -18.14 6.12
C ASP A 66 -13.01 -17.62 6.59
N SER A 67 -13.06 -16.79 7.63
CA SER A 67 -14.30 -16.13 8.08
C SER A 67 -14.77 -15.00 7.16
N LEU A 68 -13.88 -14.50 6.29
CA LEU A 68 -14.21 -13.42 5.36
C LEU A 68 -14.85 -13.93 4.07
N SER A 69 -15.76 -13.16 3.46
CA SER A 69 -16.18 -13.42 2.10
C SER A 69 -15.02 -13.18 1.12
N ARG A 70 -15.18 -13.65 -0.13
CA ARG A 70 -14.19 -13.40 -1.18
C ARG A 70 -14.01 -11.90 -1.45
N GLU A 71 -15.13 -11.16 -1.51
CA GLU A 71 -15.15 -9.73 -1.75
C GLU A 71 -14.47 -8.96 -0.60
N GLN A 72 -14.71 -9.36 0.65
CA GLN A 72 -14.05 -8.77 1.82
C GLN A 72 -12.53 -9.00 1.78
N ALA A 73 -12.08 -10.21 1.47
CA ALA A 73 -10.66 -10.50 1.37
C ALA A 73 -9.98 -9.70 0.24
N ILE A 74 -10.60 -9.61 -0.94
CA ILE A 74 -10.09 -8.82 -2.06
C ILE A 74 -10.12 -7.32 -1.73
N SER A 75 -11.14 -6.81 -1.03
CA SER A 75 -11.20 -5.42 -0.56
C SER A 75 -10.03 -5.05 0.34
N LEU A 76 -9.61 -5.95 1.24
CA LEU A 76 -8.39 -5.73 2.04
C LEU A 76 -7.13 -5.60 1.17
N ALA A 77 -7.04 -6.37 0.07
CA ALA A 77 -5.93 -6.28 -0.87
C ALA A 77 -5.99 -4.98 -1.71
N GLU A 78 -7.17 -4.55 -2.17
CA GLU A 78 -7.39 -3.29 -2.88
C GLU A 78 -7.01 -2.07 -2.02
N ARG A 79 -7.21 -2.16 -0.70
CA ARG A 79 -6.78 -1.14 0.28
C ARG A 79 -5.32 -1.29 0.71
N HIS A 80 -4.56 -2.18 0.08
CA HIS A 80 -3.15 -2.47 0.37
C HIS A 80 -2.84 -2.99 1.79
N LEU A 81 -3.83 -3.50 2.50
CA LEU A 81 -3.69 -4.03 3.86
C LEU A 81 -3.08 -5.43 3.87
N ILE A 82 -3.37 -6.21 2.84
CA ILE A 82 -2.83 -7.57 2.63
C ILE A 82 -2.32 -7.72 1.18
N SER A 83 -1.61 -8.82 0.91
CA SER A 83 -1.23 -9.16 -0.46
C SER A 83 -2.38 -9.85 -1.22
N PRO A 84 -2.43 -9.80 -2.57
CA PRO A 84 -3.38 -10.57 -3.38
C PRO A 84 -3.26 -12.08 -3.14
N GLU A 85 -2.05 -12.59 -2.92
CA GLU A 85 -1.77 -13.98 -2.62
C GLU A 85 -2.36 -14.39 -1.25
N PHE A 86 -2.32 -13.49 -0.27
CA PHE A 86 -2.93 -13.73 1.03
C PHE A 86 -4.47 -13.75 0.95
N ALA A 87 -5.05 -12.92 0.10
CA ALA A 87 -6.49 -12.90 -0.16
C ALA A 87 -6.98 -14.16 -0.89
N SER A 88 -6.14 -14.77 -1.73
CA SER A 88 -6.51 -15.90 -2.59
C SER A 88 -6.54 -17.24 -1.85
N VAL A 89 -5.63 -17.46 -0.88
CA VAL A 89 -5.56 -18.67 -0.06
C VAL A 89 -5.87 -18.30 1.38
N ARG A 90 -7.04 -18.68 1.86
CA ARG A 90 -7.58 -18.22 3.15
C ARG A 90 -7.41 -19.21 4.29
N GLU A 91 -7.31 -20.51 3.97
CA GLU A 91 -7.27 -21.60 4.93
C GLU A 91 -6.01 -21.56 5.83
N GLY A 92 -6.22 -21.57 7.14
CA GLY A 92 -5.14 -21.53 8.12
C GLY A 92 -4.36 -20.22 8.16
N ARG A 93 -4.89 -19.13 7.57
CA ARG A 93 -4.31 -17.78 7.60
C ARG A 93 -5.14 -16.86 8.47
N ALA A 94 -4.48 -15.90 9.11
CA ALA A 94 -5.14 -14.90 9.93
C ALA A 94 -4.51 -13.52 9.76
N LEU A 95 -5.28 -12.48 10.07
CA LEU A 95 -4.87 -11.10 10.04
C LEU A 95 -5.12 -10.47 11.42
N MET A 96 -4.18 -9.71 11.92
CA MET A 96 -4.40 -8.77 13.02
C MET A 96 -4.33 -7.36 12.47
N LEU A 97 -5.31 -6.52 12.79
CA LEU A 97 -5.45 -5.19 12.19
C LEU A 97 -5.90 -4.18 13.24
N THR A 98 -5.33 -2.97 13.21
CA THR A 98 -5.85 -1.82 13.97
C THR A 98 -7.07 -1.23 13.30
N GLU A 99 -7.94 -0.57 14.07
CA GLU A 99 -9.18 0.04 13.55
C GLU A 99 -8.90 1.12 12.48
N ASP A 100 -7.81 1.87 12.63
CA ASP A 100 -7.36 2.89 11.69
C ASP A 100 -6.61 2.32 10.46
N GLU A 101 -6.44 0.99 10.39
CA GLU A 101 -5.72 0.30 9.32
C GLU A 101 -4.23 0.70 9.18
N THR A 102 -3.66 1.36 10.20
CA THR A 102 -2.25 1.77 10.21
C THR A 102 -1.31 0.57 10.40
N VAL A 103 -1.70 -0.38 11.26
CA VAL A 103 -0.92 -1.61 11.53
C VAL A 103 -1.71 -2.82 11.08
N GLY A 104 -1.12 -3.63 10.21
CA GLY A 104 -1.63 -4.93 9.80
C GLY A 104 -0.55 -6.01 9.99
N ILE A 105 -0.91 -7.16 10.56
CA ILE A 105 0.02 -8.27 10.75
C ILE A 105 -0.61 -9.51 10.12
N MET A 106 -0.06 -9.93 8.98
CA MET A 106 -0.48 -11.15 8.28
C MET A 106 0.23 -12.35 8.92
N LEU A 107 -0.54 -13.40 9.20
CA LEU A 107 -0.06 -14.64 9.84
C LEU A 107 -0.15 -15.80 8.86
N CYS A 108 0.96 -16.53 8.72
CA CYS A 108 1.12 -17.68 7.82
C CYS A 108 0.85 -17.34 6.34
N GLU A 109 1.44 -16.23 5.87
CA GLU A 109 1.50 -15.92 4.44
C GLU A 109 2.67 -16.66 3.77
N GLU A 110 3.66 -15.95 3.25
CA GLU A 110 4.94 -16.49 2.78
C GLU A 110 5.81 -16.86 4.00
N ASP A 111 5.82 -15.99 5.01
CA ASP A 111 6.48 -16.19 6.30
C ASP A 111 5.44 -16.28 7.43
N HIS A 112 5.84 -16.74 8.63
CA HIS A 112 4.91 -16.90 9.75
C HIS A 112 4.28 -15.59 10.18
N ILE A 113 5.06 -14.52 10.21
CA ILE A 113 4.65 -13.19 10.65
C ILE A 113 5.10 -12.18 9.60
N ARG A 114 4.18 -11.36 9.14
CA ARG A 114 4.51 -10.18 8.33
C ARG A 114 3.87 -8.95 8.95
N VAL A 115 4.65 -8.21 9.73
CA VAL A 115 4.26 -6.91 10.27
C VAL A 115 4.23 -5.90 9.13
N GLN A 116 3.17 -5.13 9.02
CA GLN A 116 3.03 -4.02 8.08
C GLN A 116 2.57 -2.78 8.81
N VAL A 117 3.26 -1.65 8.60
CA VAL A 117 2.86 -0.34 9.06
C VAL A 117 2.70 0.58 7.87
N MET A 118 1.57 1.31 7.82
CA MET A 118 1.26 2.28 6.75
C MET A 118 0.88 3.64 7.34
N LYS A 119 1.37 4.71 6.71
CA LYS A 119 1.01 6.10 7.06
C LYS A 119 0.83 6.93 5.79
N ALA A 120 0.06 8.02 5.89
CA ALA A 120 -0.08 9.01 4.82
C ALA A 120 1.24 9.72 4.55
N GLY A 121 1.45 10.10 3.28
CA GLY A 121 2.61 10.88 2.84
C GLY A 121 3.95 10.19 3.07
N LEU A 122 5.03 10.99 3.17
CA LEU A 122 6.39 10.52 3.37
C LEU A 122 6.72 10.38 4.86
N ALA A 123 6.52 9.19 5.41
CA ALA A 123 6.68 8.88 6.84
C ALA A 123 7.49 7.59 7.08
N LEU A 124 8.59 7.39 6.31
CA LEU A 124 9.37 6.15 6.33
C LEU A 124 9.91 5.81 7.73
N MET A 125 10.53 6.77 8.39
CA MET A 125 11.11 6.54 9.73
C MET A 125 10.03 6.27 10.78
N ASP A 126 8.92 7.00 10.73
CA ASP A 126 7.81 6.79 11.67
C ASP A 126 7.17 5.40 11.52
N CYS A 127 7.03 4.93 10.26
CA CYS A 127 6.56 3.57 9.98
C CYS A 127 7.56 2.53 10.51
N TYR A 128 8.86 2.77 10.32
CA TYR A 128 9.89 1.87 10.80
C TYR A 128 9.92 1.78 12.33
N VAL A 129 9.93 2.91 13.01
CA VAL A 129 9.96 2.95 14.48
C VAL A 129 8.78 2.19 15.09
N LEU A 130 7.58 2.32 14.49
CA LEU A 130 6.41 1.56 14.96
C LEU A 130 6.52 0.07 14.64
N ALA A 131 7.01 -0.29 13.43
CA ALA A 131 7.22 -1.67 13.05
C ALA A 131 8.28 -2.35 13.92
N ASP A 132 9.41 -1.68 14.19
CA ASP A 132 10.49 -2.14 15.05
C ASP A 132 10.03 -2.31 16.52
N LYS A 133 9.21 -1.40 17.02
CA LYS A 133 8.60 -1.54 18.37
C LYS A 133 7.80 -2.85 18.48
N ILE A 134 6.99 -3.17 17.47
CA ILE A 134 6.19 -4.40 17.43
C ILE A 134 7.12 -5.62 17.32
N ASP A 135 8.09 -5.56 16.40
CA ASP A 135 9.06 -6.63 16.16
C ASP A 135 9.88 -6.95 17.42
N SER A 136 10.45 -5.92 18.06
CA SER A 136 11.19 -6.05 19.33
C SER A 136 10.33 -6.56 20.49
N ALA A 137 9.04 -6.25 20.51
CA ALA A 137 8.12 -6.78 21.53
C ALA A 137 7.86 -8.29 21.32
N LEU A 138 7.75 -8.73 20.05
CA LEU A 138 7.61 -10.14 19.71
C LEU A 138 8.90 -10.92 19.98
N ASP A 139 10.06 -10.39 19.61
CA ASP A 139 11.38 -11.03 19.76
C ASP A 139 11.70 -11.39 21.22
N LYS A 140 11.23 -10.59 22.18
CA LYS A 140 11.37 -10.86 23.62
C LYS A 140 10.62 -12.12 24.10
N LYS A 141 9.69 -12.65 23.32
CA LYS A 141 8.79 -13.75 23.69
C LYS A 141 8.80 -14.92 22.71
N LEU A 142 9.22 -14.65 21.49
CA LEU A 142 9.24 -15.62 20.39
C LEU A 142 10.69 -15.76 19.89
N ASN A 143 11.12 -16.99 19.65
CA ASN A 143 12.43 -17.25 19.05
C ASN A 143 12.32 -17.11 17.54
N PHE A 144 12.86 -16.03 16.98
CA PHE A 144 12.90 -15.85 15.54
C PHE A 144 14.03 -16.69 14.91
N ALA A 145 13.74 -17.28 13.75
CA ALA A 145 14.73 -17.98 12.94
C ALA A 145 15.73 -16.95 12.39
N PHE A 146 16.95 -16.99 12.91
CA PHE A 146 18.03 -16.04 12.60
C PHE A 146 19.35 -16.76 12.43
N ASP A 147 20.16 -16.31 11.48
CA ASP A 147 21.53 -16.79 11.25
C ASP A 147 22.47 -15.58 11.22
N GLU A 148 23.64 -15.69 11.86
CA GLU A 148 24.59 -14.57 11.97
C GLU A 148 25.10 -14.05 10.61
N SER A 149 25.16 -14.92 9.59
CA SER A 149 25.64 -14.57 8.24
C SER A 149 24.52 -14.17 7.29
N LEU A 150 23.31 -14.71 7.47
CA LEU A 150 22.17 -14.52 6.57
C LEU A 150 21.09 -13.59 7.14
N GLY A 151 21.17 -13.21 8.41
CA GLY A 151 20.16 -12.42 9.09
C GLY A 151 18.87 -13.21 9.37
N TYR A 152 17.73 -12.57 9.31
CA TYR A 152 16.44 -13.25 9.50
C TYR A 152 16.17 -14.23 8.36
N LEU A 153 15.88 -15.48 8.73
CA LEU A 153 15.61 -16.55 7.78
C LEU A 153 14.18 -16.46 7.26
N THR A 154 14.04 -16.27 5.96
CA THR A 154 12.78 -16.13 5.25
C THR A 154 12.58 -17.22 4.21
N GLN A 155 11.32 -17.56 3.92
CA GLN A 155 11.00 -18.56 2.89
C GLN A 155 11.51 -18.13 1.51
N CYS A 156 11.44 -16.83 1.19
CA CYS A 156 11.99 -16.28 -0.05
C CYS A 156 13.42 -15.79 0.17
N PRO A 157 14.43 -16.35 -0.53
CA PRO A 157 15.83 -15.94 -0.33
C PRO A 157 16.10 -14.45 -0.62
N THR A 158 15.24 -13.79 -1.41
CA THR A 158 15.40 -12.36 -1.71
C THR A 158 15.01 -11.44 -0.54
N ASN A 159 14.47 -11.98 0.53
CA ASN A 159 14.14 -11.24 1.75
C ASN A 159 15.15 -11.48 2.89
N LEU A 160 16.15 -12.39 2.74
CA LEU A 160 17.20 -12.64 3.76
C LEU A 160 17.90 -11.34 4.17
N GLY A 161 18.47 -11.33 5.37
CA GLY A 161 19.11 -10.17 5.98
C GLY A 161 18.15 -9.46 6.92
N THR A 162 17.83 -8.21 6.65
CA THR A 162 16.87 -7.44 7.45
C THR A 162 15.44 -7.97 7.36
N ALA A 163 15.13 -8.71 6.30
CA ALA A 163 13.77 -9.11 5.93
C ALA A 163 12.77 -7.93 5.94
N MET A 164 13.30 -6.71 5.72
CA MET A 164 12.54 -5.48 5.66
C MET A 164 12.28 -5.04 4.22
N ARG A 165 11.03 -4.74 3.92
CA ARG A 165 10.65 -4.07 2.68
C ARG A 165 9.91 -2.78 2.97
N ALA A 166 10.58 -1.66 2.71
CA ALA A 166 10.00 -0.33 2.75
C ALA A 166 9.54 0.10 1.36
N SER A 167 8.46 0.85 1.28
CA SER A 167 7.93 1.37 0.01
C SER A 167 7.20 2.69 0.20
N VAL A 168 7.19 3.47 -0.88
CA VAL A 168 6.46 4.74 -0.96
C VAL A 168 5.57 4.71 -2.20
N MET A 169 4.32 5.09 -2.06
CA MET A 169 3.34 5.20 -3.14
C MET A 169 3.31 6.63 -3.66
N LEU A 170 3.56 6.81 -4.95
CA LEU A 170 3.79 8.09 -5.60
C LEU A 170 2.81 8.30 -6.75
N HIS A 171 2.27 9.51 -6.88
CA HIS A 171 1.52 9.96 -8.03
C HIS A 171 2.44 10.74 -8.96
N LEU A 172 2.74 10.21 -10.15
CA LEU A 172 3.77 10.71 -11.06
C LEU A 172 3.24 10.98 -12.48
N PRO A 173 2.14 11.75 -12.65
CA PRO A 173 1.52 11.99 -13.97
C PRO A 173 2.41 12.77 -14.94
N ALA A 174 3.21 13.73 -14.46
CA ALA A 174 4.02 14.56 -15.32
C ALA A 174 5.28 13.82 -15.81
N LEU A 175 5.97 13.10 -14.94
CA LEU A 175 7.11 12.26 -15.32
C LEU A 175 6.71 11.13 -16.27
N ARG A 176 5.51 10.54 -16.09
CA ARG A 176 4.96 9.54 -17.02
C ARG A 176 4.70 10.14 -18.39
N ARG A 177 3.96 11.24 -18.45
CA ARG A 177 3.55 11.88 -19.72
C ARG A 177 4.71 12.48 -20.50
N SER A 178 5.77 12.90 -19.80
CA SER A 178 7.02 13.36 -20.43
C SER A 178 7.96 12.24 -20.89
N GLY A 179 7.60 10.95 -20.65
CA GLY A 179 8.42 9.79 -21.02
C GLY A 179 9.66 9.58 -20.15
N GLN A 180 9.87 10.36 -19.09
CA GLN A 180 11.07 10.30 -18.25
C GLN A 180 11.10 9.10 -17.31
N LEU A 181 9.93 8.52 -16.97
CA LEU A 181 9.83 7.40 -16.02
C LEU A 181 10.64 6.15 -16.40
N ALA A 182 10.76 5.83 -17.69
CA ALA A 182 11.51 4.67 -18.14
C ALA A 182 13.01 4.82 -17.83
N VAL A 183 13.57 6.00 -18.08
CA VAL A 183 14.97 6.33 -17.79
C VAL A 183 15.22 6.36 -16.28
N LEU A 184 14.34 6.99 -15.53
CA LEU A 184 14.40 7.05 -14.06
C LEU A 184 14.32 5.66 -13.44
N SER A 185 13.42 4.81 -13.89
CA SER A 185 13.29 3.44 -13.40
C SER A 185 14.58 2.63 -13.59
N SER A 186 15.26 2.80 -14.74
CA SER A 186 16.56 2.16 -15.00
C SER A 186 17.64 2.66 -14.03
N THR A 187 17.70 3.96 -13.77
CA THR A 187 18.65 4.57 -12.84
C THR A 187 18.39 4.13 -11.41
N ILE A 188 17.12 4.13 -10.98
CA ILE A 188 16.66 3.70 -9.66
C ILE A 188 17.02 2.23 -9.40
N SER A 189 16.91 1.36 -10.41
CA SER A 189 17.29 -0.06 -10.29
C SER A 189 18.77 -0.25 -9.99
N LYS A 190 19.65 0.60 -10.53
CA LYS A 190 21.08 0.55 -10.22
C LYS A 190 21.40 0.97 -8.78
N LEU A 191 20.51 1.67 -8.13
CA LEU A 191 20.62 2.10 -6.72
C LEU A 191 19.99 1.10 -5.74
N GLY A 192 19.63 -0.11 -6.21
CA GLY A 192 19.05 -1.16 -5.38
C GLY A 192 17.59 -0.91 -4.99
N LEU A 193 16.89 -0.05 -5.75
CA LEU A 193 15.46 0.23 -5.59
C LEU A 193 14.68 -0.24 -6.82
N THR A 194 13.37 -0.37 -6.71
CA THR A 194 12.48 -0.68 -7.84
C THR A 194 11.30 0.28 -7.87
N LEU A 195 10.95 0.74 -9.08
CA LEU A 195 9.76 1.54 -9.35
C LEU A 195 8.80 0.73 -10.22
N ARG A 196 7.58 0.47 -9.72
CA ARG A 196 6.54 -0.32 -10.42
C ARG A 196 5.20 0.39 -10.37
N GLY A 197 4.31 0.13 -11.34
CA GLY A 197 2.91 0.54 -11.24
C GLY A 197 2.25 -0.07 -9.99
N ALA A 198 1.50 0.73 -9.25
CA ALA A 198 0.81 0.29 -8.03
C ALA A 198 -0.53 -0.39 -8.34
N TYR A 199 -1.19 0.01 -9.42
CA TYR A 199 -2.42 -0.55 -9.95
C TYR A 199 -2.22 -0.95 -11.41
N GLY A 200 -2.69 -2.11 -11.83
CA GLY A 200 -2.52 -2.64 -13.19
C GLY A 200 -1.49 -3.76 -13.27
N GLU A 201 -1.36 -4.35 -14.46
CA GLU A 201 -0.41 -5.42 -14.73
C GLU A 201 0.89 -4.88 -15.33
N GLY A 202 2.03 -5.37 -14.83
CA GLY A 202 3.34 -5.08 -15.39
C GLY A 202 3.85 -3.65 -15.14
N ARG A 203 4.27 -2.96 -16.22
CA ARG A 203 4.82 -1.59 -16.17
C ARG A 203 3.76 -0.50 -16.35
N GLU A 204 2.57 -0.85 -16.79
CA GLU A 204 1.47 0.10 -16.94
C GLU A 204 0.84 0.36 -15.56
N SER A 205 0.76 1.63 -15.21
CA SER A 205 0.13 2.08 -13.97
C SER A 205 -1.19 2.76 -14.29
N ARG A 206 -2.25 2.35 -13.61
CA ARG A 206 -3.53 3.06 -13.64
C ARG A 206 -3.48 4.25 -12.70
N GLY A 207 -4.08 5.36 -13.11
CA GLY A 207 -4.12 6.58 -12.30
C GLY A 207 -2.75 7.22 -12.03
N ASP A 208 -1.72 6.91 -12.83
CA ASP A 208 -0.36 7.44 -12.67
C ASP A 208 0.28 7.17 -11.29
N ILE A 209 -0.14 6.08 -10.62
CA ILE A 209 0.32 5.72 -9.26
C ILE A 209 1.41 4.65 -9.34
N TYR A 210 2.55 4.94 -8.72
CA TYR A 210 3.74 4.08 -8.73
C TYR A 210 4.18 3.76 -7.31
N GLN A 211 4.74 2.59 -7.12
CA GLN A 211 5.38 2.19 -5.87
C GLN A 211 6.89 2.14 -6.06
N LEU A 212 7.61 2.95 -5.28
CA LEU A 212 9.05 2.87 -5.11
C LEU A 212 9.37 2.02 -3.87
N SER A 213 10.27 1.05 -3.97
CA SER A 213 10.64 0.17 -2.84
C SER A 213 12.10 -0.29 -2.90
N ASN A 214 12.69 -0.63 -1.73
CA ASN A 214 13.99 -1.30 -1.70
C ASN A 214 13.92 -2.71 -2.28
N GLN A 215 15.00 -3.16 -2.90
CA GLN A 215 15.19 -4.54 -3.39
C GLN A 215 16.18 -5.31 -2.51
N ILE A 216 17.21 -4.62 -2.02
CA ILE A 216 18.31 -5.21 -1.26
C ILE A 216 17.88 -5.28 0.22
N THR A 217 18.09 -6.45 0.82
CA THR A 217 17.79 -6.73 2.23
C THR A 217 19.00 -7.37 2.94
N LEU A 218 19.90 -8.00 2.21
CA LEU A 218 21.12 -8.64 2.76
C LEU A 218 22.32 -7.69 2.58
N GLY A 219 23.15 -7.61 3.63
CA GLY A 219 24.35 -6.76 3.62
C GLY A 219 24.10 -5.26 3.77
N ILE A 220 22.90 -4.87 4.21
CA ILE A 220 22.50 -3.48 4.46
C ILE A 220 21.74 -3.42 5.79
N THR A 221 21.84 -2.29 6.49
CA THR A 221 21.01 -2.03 7.67
C THR A 221 19.65 -1.47 7.28
N GLU A 222 18.65 -1.67 8.14
CA GLU A 222 17.29 -1.11 7.94
C GLU A 222 17.34 0.41 7.79
N GLN A 223 18.12 1.08 8.64
CA GLN A 223 18.29 2.52 8.60
C GLN A 223 18.85 2.99 7.25
N ALA A 224 19.92 2.35 6.76
CA ALA A 224 20.53 2.70 5.47
C ALA A 224 19.55 2.48 4.29
N ALA A 225 18.74 1.41 4.34
CA ALA A 225 17.71 1.15 3.33
C ALA A 225 16.63 2.25 3.33
N ILE A 226 16.20 2.70 4.51
CA ILE A 226 15.20 3.77 4.69
C ILE A 226 15.77 5.11 4.21
N GLU A 227 16.97 5.47 4.61
CA GLU A 227 17.63 6.72 4.21
C GLU A 227 17.82 6.80 2.69
N ASN A 228 18.26 5.71 2.05
CA ASN A 228 18.38 5.62 0.61
C ASN A 228 17.02 5.83 -0.08
N LEU A 229 15.99 5.09 0.36
CA LEU A 229 14.64 5.20 -0.19
C LEU A 229 14.07 6.61 -0.02
N GLN A 230 14.26 7.23 1.15
CA GLN A 230 13.81 8.59 1.44
C GLN A 230 14.50 9.63 0.56
N SER A 231 15.82 9.51 0.36
CA SER A 231 16.59 10.41 -0.50
C SER A 231 16.09 10.37 -1.94
N ILE A 232 15.94 9.17 -2.51
CA ILE A 232 15.45 8.99 -3.89
C ILE A 232 14.00 9.45 -4.02
N THR A 233 13.16 9.20 -3.01
CA THR A 233 11.78 9.70 -2.99
C THR A 233 11.74 11.22 -3.08
N ARG A 234 12.52 11.93 -2.28
CA ARG A 234 12.59 13.41 -2.31
C ARG A 234 13.06 13.94 -3.67
N GLN A 235 14.01 13.27 -4.32
CA GLN A 235 14.46 13.62 -5.67
C GLN A 235 13.33 13.45 -6.71
N LEU A 236 12.60 12.32 -6.66
CA LEU A 236 11.44 12.09 -7.54
C LEU A 236 10.33 13.12 -7.32
N VAL A 237 10.03 13.46 -6.07
CA VAL A 237 9.06 14.52 -5.73
C VAL A 237 9.45 15.86 -6.35
N THR A 238 10.73 16.25 -6.24
CA THR A 238 11.23 17.49 -6.82
C THR A 238 11.12 17.49 -8.35
N GLN A 239 11.48 16.38 -8.99
CA GLN A 239 11.40 16.23 -10.45
C GLN A 239 9.96 16.23 -10.95
N GLU A 240 9.04 15.52 -10.26
CA GLU A 240 7.62 15.51 -10.60
C GLU A 240 7.03 16.92 -10.50
N ARG A 241 7.30 17.66 -9.43
CA ARG A 241 6.83 19.04 -9.26
C ARG A 241 7.29 19.95 -10.40
N ALA A 242 8.57 19.89 -10.75
CA ALA A 242 9.13 20.69 -11.84
C ALA A 242 8.54 20.30 -13.20
N ALA A 243 8.30 19.01 -13.45
CA ALA A 243 7.64 18.54 -14.66
C ALA A 243 6.16 18.94 -14.72
N ALA A 244 5.44 18.80 -13.59
CA ALA A 244 4.05 19.18 -13.46
C ALA A 244 3.82 20.70 -13.66
N GLU A 245 4.72 21.53 -13.14
CA GLU A 245 4.66 22.98 -13.33
C GLU A 245 4.73 23.36 -14.82
N ARG A 246 5.70 22.83 -15.54
CA ARG A 246 5.83 23.06 -16.99
C ARG A 246 4.62 22.52 -17.77
N MET A 247 4.12 21.33 -17.40
CA MET A 247 3.02 20.71 -18.09
C MET A 247 1.69 21.45 -17.87
N CYS A 248 1.43 21.94 -16.65
CA CYS A 248 0.22 22.64 -16.29
C CYS A 248 0.22 24.14 -16.72
N ALA A 249 1.33 24.67 -17.19
CA ALA A 249 1.37 25.99 -17.86
C ALA A 249 0.65 25.97 -19.22
N ASP A 250 0.50 24.79 -19.85
CA ASP A 250 -0.19 24.62 -21.12
C ASP A 250 -1.73 24.61 -20.91
N VAL A 251 -2.42 25.49 -21.64
CA VAL A 251 -3.90 25.60 -21.65
C VAL A 251 -4.57 24.28 -22.03
N ALA A 252 -3.95 23.51 -22.95
CA ALA A 252 -4.48 22.19 -23.33
C ALA A 252 -4.45 21.18 -22.17
N MET A 253 -3.48 21.27 -21.27
CA MET A 253 -3.46 20.46 -20.06
C MET A 253 -4.49 20.92 -19.03
N GLN A 254 -4.64 22.23 -18.86
CA GLN A 254 -5.69 22.79 -17.99
C GLN A 254 -7.08 22.38 -18.48
N ASP A 255 -7.36 22.44 -19.78
CA ASP A 255 -8.62 21.96 -20.37
C ASP A 255 -8.87 20.49 -20.03
N LYS A 256 -7.86 19.61 -20.16
CA LYS A 256 -7.98 18.19 -19.77
C LYS A 256 -8.35 18.00 -18.29
N ILE A 257 -7.76 18.82 -17.41
CA ILE A 257 -8.03 18.77 -15.97
C ILE A 257 -9.49 19.17 -15.69
N TYR A 258 -9.95 20.28 -16.24
CA TYR A 258 -11.34 20.75 -16.05
C TYR A 258 -12.37 19.80 -16.69
N ARG A 259 -12.07 19.22 -17.86
CA ARG A 259 -12.93 18.22 -18.48
C ARG A 259 -13.01 16.94 -17.66
N ALA A 260 -11.89 16.48 -17.08
CA ALA A 260 -11.86 15.33 -16.18
C ALA A 260 -12.76 15.57 -14.95
N LEU A 261 -12.67 16.74 -14.33
CA LEU A 261 -13.56 17.13 -13.24
C LEU A 261 -15.03 17.15 -13.68
N GLY A 262 -15.34 17.78 -14.81
CA GLY A 262 -16.71 17.81 -15.34
C GLY A 262 -17.32 16.43 -15.61
N ILE A 263 -16.51 15.48 -16.10
CA ILE A 263 -16.95 14.09 -16.27
C ILE A 263 -17.24 13.45 -14.91
N LEU A 264 -16.32 13.55 -13.94
CA LEU A 264 -16.49 12.98 -12.60
C LEU A 264 -17.72 13.52 -11.88
N GLN A 265 -18.03 14.81 -12.06
CA GLN A 265 -19.21 15.47 -11.49
C GLN A 265 -20.53 15.15 -12.22
N SER A 266 -20.48 14.59 -13.45
CA SER A 266 -21.66 14.40 -14.29
C SER A 266 -21.95 12.95 -14.67
N ALA A 267 -20.96 12.05 -14.63
CA ALA A 267 -21.11 10.66 -15.05
C ALA A 267 -22.20 9.92 -14.26
N ARG A 268 -22.95 9.04 -14.92
CA ARG A 268 -23.97 8.16 -14.33
C ARG A 268 -23.49 6.71 -14.25
N VAL A 269 -22.51 6.36 -15.06
CA VAL A 269 -21.82 5.09 -15.08
C VAL A 269 -20.34 5.42 -15.17
N LEU A 270 -19.52 4.89 -14.29
CA LEU A 270 -18.10 5.21 -14.19
C LEU A 270 -17.28 3.93 -13.96
N PRO A 271 -16.69 3.35 -15.01
CA PRO A 271 -15.77 2.23 -14.88
C PRO A 271 -14.56 2.57 -13.99
N CYS A 272 -14.03 1.57 -13.28
CA CYS A 272 -12.92 1.81 -12.33
C CYS A 272 -11.70 2.42 -13.02
N ASP A 273 -11.32 1.91 -14.19
CA ASP A 273 -10.15 2.38 -14.94
C ASP A 273 -10.31 3.84 -15.38
N GLU A 274 -11.48 4.19 -15.90
CA GLU A 274 -11.81 5.57 -16.28
C GLU A 274 -11.78 6.50 -15.05
N MET A 275 -12.36 6.07 -13.93
CA MET A 275 -12.28 6.83 -12.67
C MET A 275 -10.83 7.10 -12.26
N MET A 276 -9.97 6.08 -12.27
CA MET A 276 -8.56 6.20 -11.89
C MET A 276 -7.82 7.24 -12.75
N ASP A 277 -8.04 7.21 -14.07
CA ASP A 277 -7.39 8.12 -15.00
C ASP A 277 -7.91 9.56 -14.87
N LEU A 278 -9.22 9.74 -14.65
CA LEU A 278 -9.82 11.05 -14.44
C LEU A 278 -9.40 11.64 -13.08
N ILE A 279 -9.41 10.83 -12.00
CA ILE A 279 -8.94 11.27 -10.68
C ILE A 279 -7.46 11.66 -10.73
N SER A 280 -6.61 10.97 -11.51
CA SER A 280 -5.21 11.36 -11.68
C SER A 280 -5.07 12.79 -12.21
N LEU A 281 -5.86 13.17 -13.24
CA LEU A 281 -5.86 14.53 -13.77
C LEU A 281 -6.37 15.56 -12.77
N VAL A 282 -7.47 15.26 -12.07
CA VAL A 282 -8.04 16.16 -11.06
C VAL A 282 -7.06 16.33 -9.88
N ARG A 283 -6.41 15.23 -9.44
CA ARG A 283 -5.40 15.26 -8.38
C ARG A 283 -4.18 16.11 -8.78
N LEU A 284 -3.72 16.00 -10.04
CA LEU A 284 -2.69 16.88 -10.57
C LEU A 284 -3.13 18.35 -10.52
N GLY A 285 -4.37 18.65 -10.94
CA GLY A 285 -4.94 19.99 -10.88
C GLY A 285 -5.01 20.56 -9.46
N SER A 286 -5.42 19.73 -8.49
CA SER A 286 -5.46 20.10 -7.08
C SER A 286 -4.06 20.32 -6.50
N ALA A 287 -3.11 19.43 -6.80
CA ALA A 287 -1.72 19.54 -6.36
C ALA A 287 -1.03 20.81 -6.90
N ARG A 288 -1.49 21.33 -8.04
CA ARG A 288 -0.97 22.55 -8.67
C ARG A 288 -1.79 23.81 -8.37
N GLY A 289 -2.83 23.71 -7.54
CA GLY A 289 -3.70 24.84 -7.20
C GLY A 289 -4.57 25.33 -8.35
N ILE A 290 -4.77 24.51 -9.40
CA ILE A 290 -5.70 24.80 -10.52
C ILE A 290 -7.14 24.52 -10.08
N LEU A 291 -7.33 23.52 -9.23
CA LEU A 291 -8.61 23.12 -8.65
C LEU A 291 -8.56 23.27 -7.13
N ASP A 292 -9.65 23.73 -6.56
CA ASP A 292 -9.84 23.83 -5.09
C ASP A 292 -10.56 22.56 -4.57
N ILE A 293 -9.89 21.42 -4.69
CA ILE A 293 -10.38 20.13 -4.20
C ILE A 293 -9.34 19.54 -3.25
N PRO A 294 -9.70 19.16 -2.02
CA PRO A 294 -8.77 18.51 -1.10
C PRO A 294 -8.22 17.20 -1.66
N ILE A 295 -6.90 17.05 -1.63
CA ILE A 295 -6.22 15.85 -2.16
C ILE A 295 -6.63 14.60 -1.37
N GLU A 296 -6.88 14.73 -0.08
CA GLU A 296 -7.32 13.67 0.81
C GLU A 296 -8.64 13.05 0.32
N LYS A 297 -9.55 13.88 -0.14
CA LYS A 297 -10.85 13.46 -0.73
C LYS A 297 -10.64 12.62 -2.00
N LEU A 298 -9.68 13.02 -2.83
CA LEU A 298 -9.31 12.26 -4.03
C LEU A 298 -8.61 10.94 -3.69
N ASN A 299 -7.74 10.93 -2.66
CA ASN A 299 -7.12 9.70 -2.17
C ASN A 299 -8.16 8.74 -1.59
N GLU A 300 -9.15 9.25 -0.86
CA GLU A 300 -10.25 8.45 -0.33
C GLU A 300 -11.06 7.78 -1.46
N LEU A 301 -11.38 8.51 -2.52
CA LEU A 301 -12.06 7.96 -3.69
C LEU A 301 -11.22 6.89 -4.39
N LEU A 302 -9.91 7.10 -4.55
CA LEU A 302 -8.99 6.12 -5.15
C LEU A 302 -9.02 4.78 -4.42
N VAL A 303 -9.11 4.79 -3.09
CA VAL A 303 -9.07 3.59 -2.25
C VAL A 303 -10.46 2.96 -2.11
N ASN A 304 -11.48 3.76 -1.80
CA ASN A 304 -12.81 3.25 -1.46
C ASN A 304 -13.66 2.87 -2.67
N MET A 305 -13.34 3.39 -3.87
CA MET A 305 -14.11 3.13 -5.08
C MET A 305 -13.56 1.97 -5.93
N GLN A 306 -12.70 1.11 -5.34
CA GLN A 306 -12.24 -0.11 -5.99
C GLN A 306 -13.37 -1.17 -6.05
N PRO A 307 -13.33 -2.07 -7.06
CA PRO A 307 -14.44 -2.97 -7.35
C PRO A 307 -14.88 -3.87 -6.19
N ALA A 308 -13.94 -4.53 -5.52
CA ALA A 308 -14.28 -5.42 -4.41
C ALA A 308 -14.63 -4.64 -3.14
N THR A 309 -14.04 -3.45 -2.95
CA THR A 309 -14.34 -2.56 -1.83
C THR A 309 -15.80 -2.07 -1.90
N ILE A 310 -16.29 -1.66 -3.07
CA ILE A 310 -17.71 -1.33 -3.27
C ILE A 310 -18.60 -2.55 -3.01
N SER A 311 -18.22 -3.73 -3.52
CA SER A 311 -19.01 -4.96 -3.33
C SER A 311 -19.08 -5.37 -1.86
N ALA A 312 -17.96 -5.29 -1.14
CA ALA A 312 -17.89 -5.61 0.29
C ALA A 312 -18.76 -4.65 1.14
N ALA A 313 -18.72 -3.35 0.82
CA ALA A 313 -19.52 -2.33 1.52
C ALA A 313 -21.02 -2.54 1.34
N ASN A 314 -21.47 -3.06 0.20
CA ASN A 314 -22.89 -3.28 -0.08
C ASN A 314 -23.43 -4.60 0.53
N GLY A 315 -22.56 -5.50 1.02
CA GLY A 315 -22.97 -6.75 1.68
C GLY A 315 -23.75 -7.74 0.79
N LYS A 316 -23.87 -7.47 -0.52
CA LYS A 316 -24.57 -8.28 -1.51
C LYS A 316 -23.73 -8.43 -2.76
N HIS A 317 -23.93 -9.53 -3.46
CA HIS A 317 -23.34 -9.68 -4.79
C HIS A 317 -23.96 -8.65 -5.74
N ILE A 318 -23.10 -7.79 -6.32
CA ILE A 318 -23.47 -6.77 -7.31
C ILE A 318 -22.67 -6.97 -8.57
N ASP A 319 -23.29 -6.79 -9.73
CA ASP A 319 -22.63 -6.92 -11.02
C ASP A 319 -21.73 -5.71 -11.35
N ALA A 320 -20.96 -5.79 -12.45
CA ALA A 320 -20.03 -4.74 -12.83
C ALA A 320 -20.75 -3.40 -13.10
N ARG A 321 -21.91 -3.44 -13.78
CA ARG A 321 -22.67 -2.23 -14.10
C ARG A 321 -23.22 -1.56 -12.83
N GLN A 322 -23.70 -2.35 -11.88
CA GLN A 322 -24.16 -1.84 -10.58
C GLN A 322 -23.02 -1.16 -9.82
N ARG A 323 -21.82 -1.78 -9.80
CA ARG A 323 -20.64 -1.16 -9.19
C ARG A 323 -20.30 0.17 -9.86
N ASP A 324 -20.32 0.22 -11.20
CA ASP A 324 -19.99 1.43 -11.96
C ASP A 324 -21.02 2.56 -11.73
N CYS A 325 -22.30 2.24 -11.54
CA CYS A 325 -23.32 3.20 -11.14
C CYS A 325 -23.07 3.71 -9.71
N LEU A 326 -22.86 2.82 -8.74
CA LEU A 326 -22.58 3.19 -7.35
C LEU A 326 -21.32 4.05 -7.23
N ARG A 327 -20.28 3.71 -7.99
CA ARG A 327 -19.06 4.51 -8.08
C ARG A 327 -19.32 5.90 -8.60
N ALA A 328 -20.11 6.01 -9.68
CA ALA A 328 -20.48 7.29 -10.26
C ALA A 328 -21.29 8.17 -9.26
N ASP A 329 -22.21 7.56 -8.51
CA ASP A 329 -23.00 8.25 -7.49
C ASP A 329 -22.11 8.77 -6.35
N ALA A 330 -21.25 7.92 -5.80
CA ALA A 330 -20.35 8.30 -4.72
C ALA A 330 -19.34 9.37 -5.14
N VAL A 331 -18.80 9.28 -6.36
CA VAL A 331 -17.85 10.28 -6.89
C VAL A 331 -18.51 11.62 -7.11
N ARG A 332 -19.73 11.64 -7.65
CA ARG A 332 -20.50 12.90 -7.82
C ARG A 332 -20.79 13.54 -6.47
N GLU A 333 -21.28 12.78 -5.50
CA GLU A 333 -21.56 13.27 -4.14
C GLU A 333 -20.31 13.87 -3.50
N ALA A 334 -19.17 13.17 -3.65
CA ALA A 334 -17.93 13.64 -3.10
C ALA A 334 -17.37 14.91 -3.76
N LEU A 335 -17.61 15.14 -5.05
CA LEU A 335 -17.03 16.26 -5.82
C LEU A 335 -18.04 17.37 -6.15
N SER A 336 -19.24 17.34 -5.54
CA SER A 336 -20.27 18.38 -5.66
C SER A 336 -19.90 19.64 -4.90
#